data_95b9f7ded071fd5b337dbaf9eea40f23
#
_entry.id   95b9f7ded071fd5b337dbaf9eea40f23
#
_cell.length_a   1.000
_cell.length_b   1.000
_cell.length_c   1.000
_cell.angle_alpha   90.00
_cell.angle_beta   90.00
_cell.angle_gamma   90.00
#
_symmetry.space_group_name_H-M   'P 1'
#
loop_
_entity.id
_entity.type
_entity.pdbx_description
1 polymer ?
#
loop_
_entity_poly.entity_id
_entity_poly.type
_entity_poly.pdbx_seq_one_letter_code
_entity_poly.pdbx_strand_id
1 'polypeptide(L)'
;MTPLEEQALALGGIFEAALQVDKLARSGQYAEGPVSCLLQSIIERSPANTLAVYGGSHHQLRGGLQALEAMLDRDTAALQRDALRYSMNLIALERQLSKRDDMLSLLGQRLDQAESQVRHFGLLHDNVAASLGGAYQDTLSTLRMRIQVHGDMRYLQQPDVANRIRALLLAGIRSALLWRQVGGHRWQLLLSRRKLLEATRSILQG
;
A
#
# COMPACT_ATOMS: atom_id res chain seq x y z
N MET A 1 -1.13 -8.72 -18.96
CA MET A 1 -0.01 -7.87 -18.46
C MET A 1 1.30 -8.63 -18.58
N THR A 2 2.38 -7.94 -18.92
CA THR A 2 3.73 -8.50 -18.87
C THR A 2 4.22 -8.59 -17.40
N PRO A 3 5.23 -9.41 -17.08
CA PRO A 3 5.78 -9.49 -15.72
C PRO A 3 6.27 -8.13 -15.17
N LEU A 4 6.79 -7.26 -16.03
CA LEU A 4 7.21 -5.91 -15.61
C LEU A 4 6.02 -4.97 -15.35
N GLU A 5 4.93 -5.11 -16.09
CA GLU A 5 3.69 -4.36 -15.81
C GLU A 5 3.05 -4.84 -14.51
N GLU A 6 3.07 -6.14 -14.20
CA GLU A 6 2.60 -6.63 -12.89
C GLU A 6 3.44 -6.08 -11.74
N GLN A 7 4.76 -6.01 -11.91
CA GLN A 7 5.65 -5.38 -10.94
C GLN A 7 5.38 -3.88 -10.79
N ALA A 8 5.20 -3.16 -11.91
CA ALA A 8 4.87 -1.73 -11.90
C ALA A 8 3.52 -1.47 -11.23
N LEU A 9 2.52 -2.32 -11.47
CA LEU A 9 1.20 -2.21 -10.84
C LEU A 9 1.30 -2.40 -9.31
N ALA A 10 2.01 -3.43 -8.86
CA ALA A 10 2.21 -3.67 -7.43
C ALA A 10 2.99 -2.53 -6.76
N LEU A 11 4.02 -1.98 -7.41
CA LEU A 11 4.71 -0.77 -6.95
C LEU A 11 3.76 0.43 -6.91
N GLY A 12 2.92 0.61 -7.94
CA GLY A 12 1.86 1.62 -7.96
C GLY A 12 0.96 1.55 -6.73
N GLY A 13 0.58 0.34 -6.30
CA GLY A 13 -0.17 0.13 -5.06
C GLY A 13 0.58 0.57 -3.80
N ILE A 14 1.91 0.35 -3.73
CA ILE A 14 2.73 0.82 -2.60
C ILE A 14 2.75 2.35 -2.56
N PHE A 15 3.00 3.00 -3.71
CA PHE A 15 3.04 4.46 -3.81
C PHE A 15 1.67 5.09 -3.57
N GLU A 16 0.58 4.48 -4.06
CA GLU A 16 -0.78 4.96 -3.78
C GLU A 16 -1.10 4.91 -2.29
N ALA A 17 -0.77 3.83 -1.60
CA ALA A 17 -0.94 3.73 -0.16
C ALA A 17 -0.17 4.83 0.58
N ALA A 18 1.08 5.10 0.18
CA ALA A 18 1.91 6.15 0.75
C ALA A 18 1.34 7.56 0.50
N LEU A 19 0.80 7.83 -0.69
CA LEU A 19 0.14 9.09 -1.03
C LEU A 19 -1.12 9.31 -0.17
N GLN A 20 -1.96 8.29 -0.02
CA GLN A 20 -3.17 8.38 0.79
C GLN A 20 -2.85 8.55 2.28
N VAL A 21 -1.79 7.91 2.79
CA VAL A 21 -1.27 8.13 4.15
C VAL A 21 -0.82 9.58 4.33
N ASP A 22 -0.03 10.14 3.42
CA ASP A 22 0.46 11.52 3.50
C ASP A 22 -0.70 12.53 3.46
N LYS A 23 -1.64 12.34 2.53
CA LYS A 23 -2.83 13.18 2.39
C LYS A 23 -3.68 13.16 3.66
N LEU A 24 -3.99 11.96 4.17
CA LEU A 24 -4.80 11.79 5.38
C LEU A 24 -4.12 12.41 6.60
N ALA A 25 -2.80 12.23 6.75
CA ALA A 25 -2.02 12.79 7.85
C ALA A 25 -1.96 14.32 7.84
N ARG A 26 -2.02 14.97 6.66
CA ARG A 26 -1.91 16.43 6.52
C ARG A 26 -3.25 17.14 6.50
N SER A 27 -4.29 16.52 5.96
CA SER A 27 -5.57 17.18 5.71
C SER A 27 -6.77 16.52 6.38
N GLY A 28 -6.61 15.34 6.97
CA GLY A 28 -7.72 14.52 7.46
C GLY A 28 -8.61 13.96 6.34
N GLN A 29 -8.25 14.18 5.07
CA GLN A 29 -9.03 13.78 3.91
C GLN A 29 -8.37 12.64 3.15
N TYR A 30 -9.18 11.84 2.48
CA TYR A 30 -8.71 10.76 1.59
C TYR A 30 -9.60 10.68 0.34
N ALA A 31 -9.12 9.99 -0.68
CA ALA A 31 -9.90 9.69 -1.88
C ALA A 31 -10.55 8.30 -1.71
N GLU A 32 -11.89 8.24 -1.72
CA GLU A 32 -12.64 7.00 -1.45
C GLU A 32 -12.28 5.88 -2.42
N GLY A 33 -12.21 6.15 -3.72
CA GLY A 33 -11.88 5.15 -4.73
C GLY A 33 -10.53 4.47 -4.49
N PRO A 34 -9.41 5.20 -4.44
CA PRO A 34 -8.10 4.65 -4.11
C PRO A 34 -8.06 3.94 -2.77
N VAL A 35 -8.64 4.50 -1.72
CA VAL A 35 -8.65 3.88 -0.39
C VAL A 35 -9.46 2.59 -0.40
N SER A 36 -10.63 2.57 -1.01
CA SER A 36 -11.44 1.34 -1.17
C SER A 36 -10.66 0.25 -1.92
N CYS A 37 -10.03 0.60 -3.03
CA CYS A 37 -9.19 -0.31 -3.82
C CYS A 37 -8.04 -0.91 -2.98
N LEU A 38 -7.35 -0.07 -2.21
CA LEU A 38 -6.24 -0.49 -1.34
C LEU A 38 -6.72 -1.39 -0.20
N LEU A 39 -7.81 -1.05 0.48
CA LEU A 39 -8.37 -1.88 1.55
C LEU A 39 -8.90 -3.21 1.01
N GLN A 40 -9.55 -3.20 -0.18
CA GLN A 40 -9.99 -4.42 -0.86
C GLN A 40 -8.80 -5.35 -1.14
N SER A 41 -7.64 -4.82 -1.51
CA SER A 41 -6.45 -5.62 -1.78
C SER A 41 -5.96 -6.44 -0.57
N ILE A 42 -6.25 -5.99 0.65
CA ILE A 42 -5.93 -6.73 1.89
C ILE A 42 -6.84 -7.94 2.06
N ILE A 43 -8.11 -7.76 1.72
CA ILE A 43 -9.16 -8.78 1.89
C ILE A 43 -9.09 -9.84 0.78
N GLU A 44 -8.67 -9.44 -0.44
CA GLU A 44 -8.51 -10.36 -1.56
C GLU A 44 -7.27 -11.26 -1.38
N ARG A 45 -7.50 -12.50 -0.94
CA ARG A 45 -6.42 -13.45 -0.60
C ARG A 45 -6.09 -14.44 -1.71
N SER A 46 -7.04 -14.68 -2.62
CA SER A 46 -6.89 -15.66 -3.70
C SER A 46 -7.19 -15.05 -5.07
N PRO A 47 -6.50 -13.96 -5.44
CA PRO A 47 -6.76 -13.26 -6.68
C PRO A 47 -6.38 -14.12 -7.88
N ALA A 48 -7.18 -14.07 -8.95
CA ALA A 48 -6.91 -14.79 -10.19
C ALA A 48 -5.65 -14.28 -10.93
N ASN A 49 -5.30 -13.01 -10.73
CA ASN A 49 -4.12 -12.35 -11.29
C ASN A 49 -3.80 -11.07 -10.51
N THR A 50 -2.68 -10.41 -10.85
CA THR A 50 -2.22 -9.19 -10.19
C THR A 50 -3.24 -8.05 -10.25
N LEU A 51 -3.93 -7.89 -11.37
CA LEU A 51 -4.94 -6.83 -11.52
C LEU A 51 -6.18 -7.11 -10.65
N ALA A 52 -6.55 -8.37 -10.47
CA ALA A 52 -7.69 -8.78 -9.63
C ALA A 52 -7.50 -8.39 -8.16
N VAL A 53 -6.25 -8.29 -7.67
CA VAL A 53 -5.94 -7.78 -6.32
C VAL A 53 -6.54 -6.40 -6.09
N TYR A 54 -6.59 -5.58 -7.14
CA TYR A 54 -7.07 -4.20 -7.13
C TYR A 54 -8.46 -4.04 -7.79
N GLY A 55 -9.28 -5.09 -7.75
CA GLY A 55 -10.65 -5.06 -8.26
C GLY A 55 -10.75 -5.10 -9.79
N GLY A 56 -9.73 -5.58 -10.48
CA GLY A 56 -9.73 -5.75 -11.94
C GLY A 56 -9.43 -4.47 -12.73
N SER A 57 -9.03 -3.37 -12.07
CA SER A 57 -8.70 -2.10 -12.72
C SER A 57 -7.52 -1.42 -12.06
N HIS A 58 -6.68 -0.75 -12.85
CA HIS A 58 -5.56 0.06 -12.37
C HIS A 58 -5.92 1.53 -12.10
N HIS A 59 -7.12 1.97 -12.50
CA HIS A 59 -7.52 3.39 -12.44
C HIS A 59 -7.42 4.00 -11.04
N GLN A 60 -7.74 3.21 -10.01
CA GLN A 60 -7.67 3.68 -8.62
C GLN A 60 -6.22 3.78 -8.08
N LEU A 61 -5.24 3.25 -8.82
CA LEU A 61 -3.82 3.35 -8.49
C LEU A 61 -3.10 4.39 -9.35
N ARG A 62 -3.82 5.21 -10.12
CA ARG A 62 -3.24 6.16 -11.07
C ARG A 62 -2.29 7.15 -10.38
N GLY A 63 -2.66 7.66 -9.21
CA GLY A 63 -1.80 8.56 -8.42
C GLY A 63 -0.48 7.90 -8.02
N GLY A 64 -0.56 6.67 -7.53
CA GLY A 64 0.62 5.88 -7.18
C GLY A 64 1.51 5.52 -8.37
N LEU A 65 0.90 5.20 -9.51
CA LEU A 65 1.64 4.96 -10.75
C LEU A 65 2.35 6.22 -11.26
N GLN A 66 1.72 7.39 -11.18
CA GLN A 66 2.34 8.67 -11.53
C GLN A 66 3.50 9.03 -10.57
N ALA A 67 3.33 8.79 -9.28
CA ALA A 67 4.40 8.99 -8.30
C ALA A 67 5.59 8.02 -8.52
N LEU A 68 5.30 6.77 -8.90
CA LEU A 68 6.31 5.79 -9.31
C LEU A 68 7.03 6.25 -10.58
N GLU A 69 6.30 6.73 -11.59
CA GLU A 69 6.86 7.29 -12.82
C GLU A 69 7.83 8.44 -12.50
N ALA A 70 7.40 9.43 -11.71
CA ALA A 70 8.22 10.56 -11.30
C ALA A 70 9.52 10.12 -10.60
N MET A 71 9.44 9.13 -9.70
CA MET A 71 10.63 8.56 -9.05
C MET A 71 11.55 7.87 -10.07
N LEU A 72 10.99 7.05 -10.96
CA LEU A 72 11.76 6.33 -11.97
C LEU A 72 12.35 7.27 -13.04
N ASP A 73 11.69 8.36 -13.37
CA ASP A 73 12.18 9.37 -14.32
C ASP A 73 13.11 10.42 -13.69
N ARG A 74 13.27 10.39 -12.35
CA ARG A 74 14.05 11.34 -11.56
C ARG A 74 13.49 12.77 -11.65
N ASP A 75 12.19 12.89 -11.82
CA ASP A 75 11.50 14.18 -11.77
C ASP A 75 11.37 14.64 -10.32
N THR A 76 12.35 15.42 -9.87
CA THR A 76 12.42 15.92 -8.51
C THR A 76 11.33 16.95 -8.19
N ALA A 77 10.75 17.60 -9.20
CA ALA A 77 9.69 18.58 -9.01
C ALA A 77 8.34 17.92 -8.72
N ALA A 78 8.04 16.79 -9.38
CA ALA A 78 6.83 16.01 -9.16
C ALA A 78 6.92 15.08 -7.94
N LEU A 79 8.12 14.91 -7.35
CA LEU A 79 8.36 13.92 -6.31
C LEU A 79 7.87 14.38 -4.93
N GLN A 80 6.89 13.70 -4.37
CA GLN A 80 6.43 13.89 -3.00
C GLN A 80 7.36 13.13 -2.03
N ARG A 81 8.24 13.86 -1.35
CA ARG A 81 9.33 13.27 -0.54
C ARG A 81 8.84 12.35 0.58
N ASP A 82 7.76 12.71 1.27
CA ASP A 82 7.23 11.88 2.36
C ASP A 82 6.60 10.60 1.82
N ALA A 83 5.82 10.68 0.73
CA ALA A 83 5.25 9.50 0.08
C ALA A 83 6.35 8.55 -0.43
N LEU A 84 7.42 9.08 -1.03
CA LEU A 84 8.58 8.26 -1.42
C LEU A 84 9.22 7.56 -0.20
N ARG A 85 9.44 8.31 0.89
CA ARG A 85 10.02 7.74 2.11
C ARG A 85 9.13 6.62 2.67
N TYR A 86 7.81 6.83 2.73
CA TYR A 86 6.88 5.81 3.19
C TYR A 86 6.91 4.58 2.28
N SER A 87 6.92 4.75 0.96
CA SER A 87 7.01 3.65 -0.01
C SER A 87 8.26 2.80 0.19
N MET A 88 9.43 3.42 0.36
CA MET A 88 10.68 2.70 0.62
C MET A 88 10.65 1.96 1.96
N ASN A 89 10.07 2.57 2.98
CA ASN A 89 9.91 1.95 4.30
C ASN A 89 8.93 0.77 4.26
N LEU A 90 7.84 0.85 3.49
CA LEU A 90 6.90 -0.25 3.31
C LEU A 90 7.58 -1.48 2.68
N ILE A 91 8.38 -1.27 1.63
CA ILE A 91 9.17 -2.35 1.00
C ILE A 91 10.16 -2.98 2.01
N ALA A 92 10.80 -2.16 2.83
CA ALA A 92 11.75 -2.64 3.83
C ALA A 92 11.05 -3.38 4.98
N LEU A 93 9.88 -2.92 5.39
CA LEU A 93 9.09 -3.51 6.48
C LEU A 93 8.48 -4.85 6.05
N GLU A 94 7.97 -4.97 4.82
CA GLU A 94 7.49 -6.23 4.25
C GLU A 94 8.58 -7.31 4.32
N ARG A 95 9.82 -6.95 3.97
CA ARG A 95 10.95 -7.89 4.01
C ARG A 95 11.27 -8.38 5.44
N GLN A 96 11.00 -7.59 6.47
CA GLN A 96 11.13 -8.04 7.86
C GLN A 96 9.97 -8.95 8.24
N LEU A 97 8.73 -8.58 7.88
CA LEU A 97 7.53 -9.37 8.12
C LEU A 97 7.64 -10.76 7.47
N SER A 98 8.12 -10.85 6.24
CA SER A 98 8.21 -12.11 5.49
C SER A 98 9.15 -13.16 6.11
N LYS A 99 9.91 -12.80 7.14
CA LYS A 99 10.80 -13.69 7.90
C LYS A 99 10.21 -14.11 9.26
N ARG A 100 8.97 -13.73 9.54
CA ARG A 100 8.33 -13.89 10.84
C ARG A 100 7.02 -14.67 10.68
N ASP A 101 7.13 -15.99 10.67
CA ASP A 101 5.98 -16.90 10.51
C ASP A 101 4.96 -16.74 11.64
N ASP A 102 5.42 -16.47 12.87
CA ASP A 102 4.58 -16.15 14.01
C ASP A 102 3.70 -14.92 13.76
N MET A 103 4.31 -13.87 13.19
CA MET A 103 3.63 -12.62 12.91
C MET A 103 2.70 -12.73 11.68
N LEU A 104 3.10 -13.50 10.68
CA LEU A 104 2.26 -13.80 9.51
C LEU A 104 1.01 -14.59 9.92
N SER A 105 1.15 -15.56 10.85
CA SER A 105 0.03 -16.32 11.37
C SER A 105 -0.95 -15.42 12.16
N LEU A 106 -0.42 -14.56 13.05
CA LEU A 106 -1.24 -13.60 13.79
C LEU A 106 -1.96 -12.62 12.85
N LEU A 107 -1.24 -12.10 11.85
CA LEU A 107 -1.83 -11.22 10.84
C LEU A 107 -2.97 -11.92 10.10
N GLY A 108 -2.79 -13.18 9.69
CA GLY A 108 -3.85 -13.99 9.06
C GLY A 108 -5.11 -14.04 9.91
N GLN A 109 -5.00 -14.37 11.20
CA GLN A 109 -6.13 -14.40 12.14
C GLN A 109 -6.84 -13.04 12.28
N ARG A 110 -6.05 -11.94 12.34
CA ARG A 110 -6.61 -10.57 12.38
C ARG A 110 -7.34 -10.19 11.10
N LEU A 111 -6.85 -10.66 9.95
CA LEU A 111 -7.51 -10.42 8.67
C LEU A 111 -8.83 -11.22 8.53
N ASP A 112 -8.93 -12.42 9.10
CA ASP A 112 -10.20 -13.16 9.18
C ASP A 112 -11.28 -12.37 9.94
N GLN A 113 -10.87 -11.74 11.05
CA GLN A 113 -11.76 -10.87 11.83
C GLN A 113 -12.16 -9.62 11.03
N ALA A 114 -11.21 -8.98 10.35
CA ALA A 114 -11.48 -7.80 9.52
C ALA A 114 -12.41 -8.11 8.35
N GLU A 115 -12.26 -9.26 7.71
CA GLU A 115 -13.15 -9.73 6.64
C GLU A 115 -14.61 -9.90 7.13
N SER A 116 -14.80 -10.42 8.34
CA SER A 116 -16.11 -10.47 8.98
C SER A 116 -16.71 -9.07 9.17
N GLN A 117 -15.89 -8.09 9.59
CA GLN A 117 -16.35 -6.71 9.73
C GLN A 117 -16.72 -6.08 8.37
N VAL A 118 -15.96 -6.37 7.30
CA VAL A 118 -16.26 -5.89 5.94
C VAL A 118 -17.64 -6.41 5.48
N ARG A 119 -17.93 -7.69 5.69
CA ARG A 119 -19.23 -8.28 5.32
C ARG A 119 -20.41 -7.65 6.06
N HIS A 120 -20.18 -7.16 7.28
CA HIS A 120 -21.24 -6.61 8.13
C HIS A 120 -21.46 -5.10 7.93
N PHE A 121 -20.39 -4.33 7.81
CA PHE A 121 -20.42 -2.87 7.83
C PHE A 121 -20.08 -2.21 6.47
N GLY A 122 -19.47 -2.96 5.55
CA GLY A 122 -18.87 -2.40 4.33
C GLY A 122 -17.44 -1.93 4.53
N LEU A 123 -16.70 -1.92 3.44
CA LEU A 123 -15.22 -1.80 3.42
C LEU A 123 -14.69 -0.48 4.00
N LEU A 124 -15.38 0.63 3.79
CA LEU A 124 -14.93 1.98 4.21
C LEU A 124 -15.40 2.37 5.62
N HIS A 125 -16.13 1.49 6.30
CA HIS A 125 -16.63 1.76 7.65
C HIS A 125 -15.50 1.87 8.68
N ASP A 126 -15.63 2.74 9.68
CA ASP A 126 -14.59 2.99 10.68
C ASP A 126 -14.24 1.75 11.51
N ASN A 127 -15.19 0.84 11.75
CA ASN A 127 -14.92 -0.44 12.41
C ASN A 127 -13.94 -1.31 11.61
N VAL A 128 -14.04 -1.29 10.28
CA VAL A 128 -13.11 -2.01 9.39
C VAL A 128 -11.73 -1.35 9.45
N ALA A 129 -11.68 -0.03 9.37
CA ALA A 129 -10.43 0.72 9.53
C ALA A 129 -9.78 0.45 10.90
N ALA A 130 -10.56 0.37 11.97
CA ALA A 130 -10.11 0.03 13.31
C ALA A 130 -9.58 -1.42 13.39
N SER A 131 -10.28 -2.38 12.78
CA SER A 131 -9.86 -3.79 12.75
C SER A 131 -8.55 -3.96 11.98
N LEU A 132 -8.43 -3.38 10.78
CA LEU A 132 -7.20 -3.43 9.96
C LEU A 132 -6.05 -2.64 10.62
N GLY A 133 -6.36 -1.49 11.23
CA GLY A 133 -5.41 -0.69 12.01
C GLY A 133 -4.88 -1.45 13.23
N GLY A 134 -5.74 -2.19 13.92
CA GLY A 134 -5.38 -3.10 15.01
C GLY A 134 -4.49 -4.25 14.54
N ALA A 135 -4.80 -4.86 13.40
CA ALA A 135 -3.96 -5.89 12.79
C ALA A 135 -2.52 -5.38 12.52
N TYR A 136 -2.39 -4.16 11.97
CA TYR A 136 -1.10 -3.50 11.80
C TYR A 136 -0.40 -3.25 13.15
N GLN A 137 -1.14 -2.80 14.15
CA GLN A 137 -0.59 -2.43 15.46
C GLN A 137 -0.09 -3.67 16.22
N ASP A 138 -0.82 -4.78 16.18
CA ASP A 138 -0.47 -6.01 16.87
C ASP A 138 0.70 -6.77 16.22
N THR A 139 1.00 -6.44 14.96
CA THR A 139 2.05 -7.11 14.17
C THR A 139 3.17 -6.15 13.79
N LEU A 140 3.00 -5.40 12.74
CA LEU A 140 4.04 -4.57 12.10
C LEU A 140 4.59 -3.47 13.01
N SER A 141 3.75 -2.89 13.88
CA SER A 141 4.21 -1.88 14.85
C SER A 141 5.13 -2.44 15.93
N THR A 142 5.20 -3.75 16.10
CA THR A 142 6.09 -4.41 17.07
C THR A 142 7.48 -4.68 16.50
N LEU A 143 7.66 -4.53 15.18
CA LEU A 143 8.97 -4.66 14.55
C LEU A 143 9.90 -3.52 14.96
N ARG A 144 11.22 -3.80 14.91
CA ARG A 144 12.24 -2.81 15.27
C ARG A 144 12.18 -1.56 14.40
N MET A 145 11.92 -1.73 13.11
CA MET A 145 11.70 -0.62 12.19
C MET A 145 10.23 -0.21 12.20
N ARG A 146 9.97 1.08 12.34
CA ARG A 146 8.62 1.65 12.32
C ARG A 146 8.52 2.76 11.30
N ILE A 147 7.36 2.88 10.66
CA ILE A 147 7.07 4.00 9.78
C ILE A 147 6.56 5.16 10.62
N GLN A 148 7.34 6.22 10.71
CA GLN A 148 6.91 7.46 11.35
C GLN A 148 6.18 8.32 10.33
N VAL A 149 4.88 8.50 10.55
CA VAL A 149 4.03 9.35 9.71
C VAL A 149 4.10 10.78 10.24
N HIS A 150 4.38 11.73 9.36
CA HIS A 150 4.42 13.16 9.65
C HIS A 150 3.18 13.83 9.05
N GLY A 151 2.60 14.75 9.78
CA GLY A 151 1.41 15.47 9.36
C GLY A 151 0.95 16.47 10.42
N ASP A 152 -0.29 16.92 10.31
CA ASP A 152 -0.90 17.82 11.26
C ASP A 152 -1.40 17.03 12.49
N MET A 153 -0.96 17.43 13.68
CA MET A 153 -1.34 16.78 14.94
C MET A 153 -2.84 16.78 15.19
N ARG A 154 -3.58 17.76 14.67
CA ARG A 154 -5.05 17.82 14.77
C ARG A 154 -5.72 16.59 14.15
N TYR A 155 -5.13 16.02 13.09
CA TYR A 155 -5.61 14.80 12.42
C TYR A 155 -4.97 13.54 13.01
N LEU A 156 -3.66 13.55 13.24
CA LEU A 156 -2.93 12.39 13.73
C LEU A 156 -3.39 11.90 15.11
N GLN A 157 -3.96 12.81 15.95
CA GLN A 157 -4.50 12.47 17.26
C GLN A 157 -5.93 11.90 17.21
N GLN A 158 -6.62 12.00 16.08
CA GLN A 158 -7.96 11.42 15.92
C GLN A 158 -7.86 9.90 15.75
N PRO A 159 -8.55 9.09 16.57
CA PRO A 159 -8.44 7.63 16.53
C PRO A 159 -8.80 7.02 15.19
N ASP A 160 -9.84 7.51 14.52
CA ASP A 160 -10.31 7.05 13.21
C ASP A 160 -9.32 7.37 12.10
N VAL A 161 -8.70 8.56 12.13
CA VAL A 161 -7.62 8.93 11.20
C VAL A 161 -6.40 8.03 11.43
N ALA A 162 -5.98 7.84 12.69
CA ALA A 162 -4.85 6.99 13.03
C ALA A 162 -5.07 5.53 12.61
N ASN A 163 -6.27 5.00 12.82
CA ASN A 163 -6.64 3.64 12.41
C ASN A 163 -6.64 3.50 10.89
N ARG A 164 -7.19 4.48 10.15
CA ARG A 164 -7.19 4.46 8.70
C ARG A 164 -5.79 4.61 8.11
N ILE A 165 -4.92 5.41 8.71
CA ILE A 165 -3.48 5.48 8.35
C ILE A 165 -2.82 4.10 8.50
N ARG A 166 -3.03 3.40 9.63
CA ARG A 166 -2.48 2.05 9.86
C ARG A 166 -3.03 1.03 8.87
N ALA A 167 -4.32 1.10 8.56
CA ALA A 167 -4.94 0.25 7.53
C ALA A 167 -4.33 0.48 6.14
N LEU A 168 -4.05 1.73 5.77
CA LEU A 168 -3.38 2.08 4.52
C LEU A 168 -1.91 1.62 4.50
N LEU A 169 -1.21 1.74 5.61
CA LEU A 169 0.14 1.16 5.73
C LEU A 169 0.11 -0.37 5.55
N LEU A 170 -0.90 -1.04 6.10
CA LEU A 170 -1.10 -2.49 5.90
C LEU A 170 -1.37 -2.81 4.41
N ALA A 171 -2.17 -2.01 3.70
CA ALA A 171 -2.38 -2.14 2.26
C ALA A 171 -1.10 -1.95 1.45
N GLY A 172 -0.25 -1.00 1.85
CA GLY A 172 1.07 -0.82 1.27
C GLY A 172 1.98 -2.03 1.48
N ILE A 173 1.93 -2.67 2.66
CA ILE A 173 2.64 -3.94 2.93
C ILE A 173 2.09 -5.07 2.04
N ARG A 174 0.77 -5.16 1.86
CA ARG A 174 0.14 -6.14 0.96
C ARG A 174 0.63 -5.96 -0.49
N SER A 175 0.70 -4.71 -0.95
CA SER A 175 1.24 -4.39 -2.28
C SER A 175 2.75 -4.70 -2.39
N ALA A 176 3.52 -4.48 -1.33
CA ALA A 176 4.95 -4.84 -1.30
C ALA A 176 5.17 -6.38 -1.33
N LEU A 177 4.31 -7.14 -0.63
CA LEU A 177 4.27 -8.59 -0.72
C LEU A 177 3.95 -9.05 -2.16
N LEU A 178 2.91 -8.45 -2.77
CA LEU A 178 2.54 -8.74 -4.16
C LEU A 178 3.71 -8.46 -5.11
N TRP A 179 4.37 -7.31 -4.97
CA TRP A 179 5.54 -6.97 -5.78
C TRP A 179 6.62 -8.06 -5.71
N ARG A 180 6.92 -8.57 -4.51
CA ARG A 180 7.87 -9.68 -4.33
C ARG A 180 7.35 -10.98 -4.96
N GLN A 181 6.07 -11.29 -4.84
CA GLN A 181 5.45 -12.49 -5.42
C GLN A 181 5.52 -12.51 -6.95
N VAL A 182 5.41 -11.34 -7.61
CA VAL A 182 5.57 -11.22 -9.07
C VAL A 182 7.02 -11.01 -9.51
N GLY A 183 7.99 -11.39 -8.66
CA GLY A 183 9.41 -11.37 -8.99
C GLY A 183 10.09 -10.01 -8.82
N GLY A 184 9.47 -9.09 -8.09
CA GLY A 184 10.06 -7.78 -7.82
C GLY A 184 11.19 -7.81 -6.80
N HIS A 185 12.26 -7.07 -7.07
CA HIS A 185 13.43 -6.96 -6.20
C HIS A 185 13.96 -5.52 -6.13
N ARG A 186 14.43 -5.10 -4.95
CA ARG A 186 14.94 -3.75 -4.71
C ARG A 186 15.98 -3.27 -5.73
N TRP A 187 16.84 -4.16 -6.18
CA TRP A 187 17.87 -3.86 -7.17
C TRP A 187 17.30 -3.47 -8.53
N GLN A 188 16.08 -3.89 -8.87
CA GLN A 188 15.42 -3.53 -10.13
C GLN A 188 15.08 -2.03 -10.18
N LEU A 189 14.81 -1.39 -9.04
CA LEU A 189 14.57 0.05 -8.97
C LEU A 189 15.80 0.87 -9.42
N LEU A 190 16.98 0.27 -9.37
CA LEU A 190 18.25 0.86 -9.83
C LEU A 190 18.67 0.31 -11.20
N LEU A 191 18.76 -1.03 -11.32
CA LEU A 191 19.36 -1.69 -12.49
C LEU A 191 18.39 -1.82 -13.66
N SER A 192 17.10 -2.00 -13.41
CA SER A 192 16.05 -2.14 -14.44
C SER A 192 15.14 -0.93 -14.53
N ARG A 193 15.59 0.22 -14.03
CA ARG A 193 14.81 1.46 -13.89
C ARG A 193 14.08 1.85 -15.19
N ARG A 194 14.79 1.85 -16.33
CA ARG A 194 14.19 2.23 -17.62
C ARG A 194 13.08 1.29 -18.05
N LYS A 195 13.27 -0.03 -17.92
CA LYS A 195 12.25 -1.02 -18.28
C LYS A 195 11.00 -0.90 -17.38
N LEU A 196 11.19 -0.64 -16.08
CA LEU A 196 10.11 -0.39 -15.14
C LEU A 196 9.37 0.91 -15.47
N LEU A 197 10.08 1.96 -15.87
CA LEU A 197 9.50 3.23 -16.32
C LEU A 197 8.62 3.03 -17.56
N GLU A 198 9.10 2.30 -18.56
CA GLU A 198 8.34 1.97 -19.76
C GLU A 198 7.07 1.18 -19.43
N ALA A 199 7.18 0.16 -18.57
CA ALA A 199 6.03 -0.61 -18.11
C ALA A 199 5.01 0.25 -17.33
N THR A 200 5.48 1.16 -16.48
CA THR A 200 4.62 2.09 -15.74
C THR A 200 3.86 3.01 -16.70
N ARG A 201 4.54 3.55 -17.70
CA ARG A 201 3.94 4.39 -18.75
C ARG A 201 2.92 3.63 -19.61
N SER A 202 3.21 2.38 -19.94
CA SER A 202 2.26 1.51 -20.64
C SER A 202 0.94 1.37 -19.89
N ILE A 203 0.98 1.13 -18.56
CA ILE A 203 -0.22 1.03 -17.72
C ILE A 203 -0.98 2.37 -17.67
N LEU A 204 -0.27 3.50 -17.57
CA LEU A 204 -0.89 4.83 -17.46
C LEU A 204 -1.60 5.27 -18.75
N GLN A 205 -1.23 4.71 -19.90
CA GLN A 205 -1.79 5.02 -21.23
C GLN A 205 -2.96 4.11 -21.63
N GLY A 206 -3.08 2.93 -21.00
CA GLY A 206 -4.18 1.97 -21.24
C GLY A 206 -5.34 2.18 -20.31
#